data_a568bb2f2914159c13f91f0e7882307d
#
_entry.id   a568bb2f2914159c13f91f0e7882307d
#
_cell.length_a   1.000
_cell.length_b   1.000
_cell.length_c   1.000
_cell.angle_alpha   90.00
_cell.angle_beta   90.00
_cell.angle_gamma   90.00
#
_symmetry.space_group_name_H-M   'P 1'
#
loop_
_entity.id
_entity.type
_entity.pdbx_description
1 polymer ?
#
loop_
_entity_poly.entity_id
_entity_poly.type
_entity_poly.pdbx_seq_one_letter_code
_entity_poly.pdbx_strand_id
1 'polypeptide(L)'
;MSNNSNARSSRRSNGSGSTPKKTSPKRLFWICALLLILIVAGGGCGFISATLSNLPDVSNVRPSASSQIYDVHGNLITTVHSTENRLPVPLKDVPKDLQNAFVATEDSRFYSHHGIDPVGILRAVWVNIVHSGVSEGGSTITQQLARNAFLSQDRTFKRKISEALLALKIEQHYTKDEILEMYMNQIYFGQGAYGVQSAAHVYFGKDASQLTLAQAALIAGLPQSPNYYSPFNDLEASKKRQAVVLGQMVKYGYITQEQADQARQADLGLVAKQEQTHEKSNASYFINYVIAQVSEKYGDDAIYKDGLKIYTTLDMDAQNAAVAAMQNLPNYYTDSNGLHQPQGAIVAMNPHNGYIMAMVGG
;
A
#
# COMPACT_ATOMS: atom_id res chain seq x y z
N MET A 1 -43.04 17.57 -108.15
CA MET A 1 -43.63 16.55 -107.29
C MET A 1 -42.79 16.55 -106.01
N SER A 2 -43.21 17.23 -105.02
CA SER A 2 -43.66 16.82 -103.72
C SER A 2 -42.64 15.97 -102.95
N ASN A 3 -42.02 16.52 -101.90
CA ASN A 3 -42.46 16.16 -100.55
C ASN A 3 -41.75 16.90 -99.41
N ASN A 4 -42.52 17.36 -98.53
CA ASN A 4 -42.14 17.93 -97.20
C ASN A 4 -41.50 16.92 -96.29
N SER A 5 -40.58 17.37 -95.45
CA SER A 5 -40.30 16.69 -94.22
C SER A 5 -40.01 17.70 -93.09
N ASN A 6 -40.87 17.64 -92.07
CA ASN A 6 -40.83 18.39 -90.85
C ASN A 6 -39.55 18.04 -89.94
N ALA A 7 -38.82 19.03 -89.54
CA ALA A 7 -37.84 18.90 -88.51
C ALA A 7 -38.44 19.21 -87.11
N ARG A 8 -38.49 18.23 -86.22
CA ARG A 8 -38.80 18.38 -84.79
C ARG A 8 -37.53 18.69 -84.02
N SER A 9 -37.45 19.87 -83.43
CA SER A 9 -36.46 20.27 -82.50
C SER A 9 -36.64 19.54 -81.16
N SER A 10 -35.69 18.74 -80.72
CA SER A 10 -35.62 18.19 -79.37
C SER A 10 -34.76 19.08 -78.49
N ARG A 11 -35.40 19.71 -77.52
CA ARG A 11 -34.70 20.41 -76.38
C ARG A 11 -33.97 19.37 -75.53
N ARG A 12 -32.65 19.39 -75.51
CA ARG A 12 -31.82 18.70 -74.49
C ARG A 12 -31.85 19.54 -73.21
N SER A 13 -32.43 18.99 -72.15
CA SER A 13 -32.28 19.49 -70.78
C SER A 13 -30.90 19.09 -70.25
N ASN A 14 -30.02 20.08 -70.01
CA ASN A 14 -28.78 19.88 -69.28
C ASN A 14 -29.09 19.64 -67.80
N GLY A 15 -29.14 18.39 -67.37
CA GLY A 15 -29.10 18.02 -65.96
C GLY A 15 -27.66 18.13 -65.45
N SER A 16 -27.37 19.14 -64.63
CA SER A 16 -26.09 19.26 -63.93
C SER A 16 -26.05 18.21 -62.79
N GLY A 17 -25.54 17.04 -63.13
CA GLY A 17 -25.22 16.01 -62.13
C GLY A 17 -24.01 16.50 -61.32
N SER A 18 -24.23 16.94 -60.09
CA SER A 18 -23.18 17.18 -59.12
C SER A 18 -22.57 15.84 -58.71
N THR A 19 -21.45 15.48 -59.24
CA THR A 19 -20.65 14.33 -58.77
C THR A 19 -20.20 14.59 -57.34
N PRO A 20 -20.40 13.63 -56.41
CA PRO A 20 -19.92 13.78 -55.03
C PRO A 20 -18.41 13.87 -55.04
N LYS A 21 -17.87 14.96 -54.51
CA LYS A 21 -16.41 15.14 -54.37
C LYS A 21 -15.88 14.00 -53.49
N LYS A 22 -15.10 13.07 -54.08
CA LYS A 22 -14.34 12.04 -53.39
C LYS A 22 -13.42 12.73 -52.38
N THR A 23 -13.70 12.57 -51.09
CA THR A 23 -12.77 13.00 -50.03
C THR A 23 -11.48 12.27 -50.17
N SER A 24 -10.34 13.02 -50.20
CA SER A 24 -9.02 12.41 -50.31
C SER A 24 -8.75 11.47 -49.12
N PRO A 25 -8.11 10.32 -49.31
CA PRO A 25 -7.87 9.36 -48.23
C PRO A 25 -7.15 9.96 -47.03
N LYS A 26 -6.33 10.99 -47.24
CA LYS A 26 -5.67 11.77 -46.17
C LYS A 26 -6.68 12.56 -45.31
N ARG A 27 -7.69 13.19 -45.92
CA ARG A 27 -8.73 13.92 -45.19
C ARG A 27 -9.61 12.98 -44.38
N LEU A 28 -9.97 11.81 -44.96
CA LEU A 28 -10.73 10.80 -44.23
C LEU A 28 -9.96 10.27 -43.02
N PHE A 29 -8.65 10.01 -43.15
CA PHE A 29 -7.76 9.60 -42.06
C PHE A 29 -7.75 10.63 -40.92
N TRP A 30 -7.58 11.92 -41.24
CA TRP A 30 -7.56 12.98 -40.20
C TRP A 30 -8.93 13.18 -39.55
N ILE A 31 -10.04 13.02 -40.28
CA ILE A 31 -11.39 13.05 -39.70
C ILE A 31 -11.59 11.87 -38.72
N CYS A 32 -11.22 10.64 -39.12
CA CYS A 32 -11.29 9.48 -38.25
C CYS A 32 -10.39 9.62 -37.00
N ALA A 33 -9.18 10.15 -37.17
CA ALA A 33 -8.27 10.43 -36.04
C ALA A 33 -8.84 11.45 -35.08
N LEU A 34 -9.46 12.54 -35.59
CA LEU A 34 -10.11 13.56 -34.78
C LEU A 34 -11.33 13.01 -34.03
N LEU A 35 -12.16 12.21 -34.71
CA LEU A 35 -13.30 11.52 -34.08
C LEU A 35 -12.85 10.55 -32.98
N LEU A 36 -11.79 9.78 -33.22
CA LEU A 36 -11.21 8.90 -32.21
C LEU A 36 -10.72 9.69 -30.99
N ILE A 37 -10.02 10.81 -31.20
CA ILE A 37 -9.58 11.71 -30.12
C ILE A 37 -10.79 12.25 -29.35
N LEU A 38 -11.84 12.67 -30.02
CA LEU A 38 -13.07 13.18 -29.38
C LEU A 38 -13.81 12.11 -28.57
N ILE A 39 -13.86 10.86 -29.08
CA ILE A 39 -14.45 9.72 -28.37
C ILE A 39 -13.62 9.39 -27.12
N VAL A 40 -12.29 9.33 -27.24
CA VAL A 40 -11.40 9.07 -26.13
C VAL A 40 -11.45 10.20 -25.09
N ALA A 41 -11.48 11.46 -25.53
CA ALA A 41 -11.59 12.62 -24.64
C ALA A 41 -12.97 12.66 -23.96
N GLY A 42 -14.07 12.44 -24.70
CA GLY A 42 -15.42 12.44 -24.15
C GLY A 42 -15.67 11.27 -23.20
N GLY A 43 -15.22 10.08 -23.56
CA GLY A 43 -15.28 8.89 -22.69
C GLY A 43 -14.42 9.07 -21.43
N GLY A 44 -13.22 9.63 -21.59
CA GLY A 44 -12.34 9.98 -20.48
C GLY A 44 -12.97 10.99 -19.51
N CYS A 45 -13.55 12.07 -20.02
CA CYS A 45 -14.25 13.08 -19.19
C CYS A 45 -15.46 12.48 -18.46
N GLY A 46 -16.25 11.65 -19.12
CA GLY A 46 -17.39 10.97 -18.49
C GLY A 46 -16.95 10.01 -17.39
N PHE A 47 -15.89 9.24 -17.61
CA PHE A 47 -15.32 8.35 -16.61
C PHE A 47 -14.76 9.10 -15.41
N ILE A 48 -14.03 10.20 -15.63
CA ILE A 48 -13.49 11.05 -14.54
C ILE A 48 -14.64 11.68 -13.76
N SER A 49 -15.67 12.20 -14.41
CA SER A 49 -16.84 12.79 -13.75
C SER A 49 -17.57 11.77 -12.88
N ALA A 50 -17.84 10.57 -13.41
CA ALA A 50 -18.44 9.47 -12.65
C ALA A 50 -17.57 8.99 -11.48
N THR A 51 -16.26 9.06 -11.60
CA THR A 51 -15.33 8.73 -10.50
C THR A 51 -15.34 9.81 -9.44
N LEU A 52 -15.35 11.10 -9.83
CA LEU A 52 -15.38 12.23 -8.90
C LEU A 52 -16.63 12.24 -8.01
N SER A 53 -17.81 11.90 -8.58
CA SER A 53 -19.07 11.84 -7.83
C SER A 53 -19.09 10.72 -6.77
N ASN A 54 -18.25 9.70 -6.90
CA ASN A 54 -18.16 8.55 -5.99
C ASN A 54 -16.96 8.61 -5.06
N LEU A 55 -16.18 9.72 -5.05
CA LEU A 55 -15.04 9.83 -4.14
C LEU A 55 -15.52 10.03 -2.70
N PRO A 56 -14.85 9.36 -1.74
CA PRO A 56 -15.13 9.56 -0.33
C PRO A 56 -14.86 11.00 0.11
N ASP A 57 -15.50 11.40 1.20
CA ASP A 57 -15.21 12.67 1.85
C ASP A 57 -13.81 12.59 2.50
N VAL A 58 -12.95 13.56 2.17
CA VAL A 58 -11.58 13.65 2.70
C VAL A 58 -11.50 14.45 4.00
N SER A 59 -12.59 15.04 4.49
CA SER A 59 -12.61 15.84 5.72
C SER A 59 -12.31 15.03 6.98
N ASN A 60 -12.43 13.69 6.92
CA ASN A 60 -12.10 12.78 8.00
C ASN A 60 -11.32 11.59 7.46
N VAL A 61 -10.03 11.57 7.66
CA VAL A 61 -9.19 10.40 7.42
C VAL A 61 -9.55 9.33 8.45
N ARG A 62 -10.31 8.30 8.03
CA ARG A 62 -10.78 7.25 8.95
C ARG A 62 -9.61 6.41 9.44
N PRO A 63 -9.54 6.11 10.75
CA PRO A 63 -8.67 5.06 11.23
C PRO A 63 -9.11 3.72 10.64
N SER A 64 -8.14 2.84 10.35
CA SER A 64 -8.42 1.48 9.88
C SER A 64 -9.27 0.72 10.88
N ALA A 65 -10.20 -0.09 10.38
CA ALA A 65 -11.01 -0.97 11.23
C ALA A 65 -10.19 -2.21 11.62
N SER A 66 -10.30 -2.61 12.88
CA SER A 66 -9.65 -3.83 13.38
C SER A 66 -10.39 -5.08 12.88
N SER A 67 -9.65 -6.08 12.41
CA SER A 67 -10.23 -7.37 12.05
C SER A 67 -10.54 -8.22 13.28
N GLN A 68 -11.55 -9.06 13.17
CA GLN A 68 -12.04 -9.91 14.26
C GLN A 68 -11.92 -11.39 13.88
N ILE A 69 -11.37 -12.20 14.77
CA ILE A 69 -11.23 -13.65 14.56
C ILE A 69 -12.24 -14.36 15.46
N TYR A 70 -13.03 -15.24 14.86
CA TYR A 70 -14.10 -15.99 15.49
C TYR A 70 -13.81 -17.49 15.47
N ASP A 71 -14.27 -18.21 16.51
CA ASP A 71 -14.21 -19.66 16.59
C ASP A 71 -15.24 -20.34 15.66
N VAL A 72 -15.29 -21.67 15.69
CA VAL A 72 -16.21 -22.48 14.89
C VAL A 72 -17.68 -22.24 15.25
N HIS A 73 -17.95 -21.75 16.46
CA HIS A 73 -19.29 -21.45 16.96
C HIS A 73 -19.70 -19.99 16.74
N GLY A 74 -18.80 -19.16 16.16
CA GLY A 74 -19.02 -17.72 15.93
C GLY A 74 -18.77 -16.86 17.16
N ASN A 75 -18.11 -17.36 18.20
CA ASN A 75 -17.68 -16.58 19.35
C ASN A 75 -16.39 -15.82 19.00
N LEU A 76 -16.27 -14.59 19.46
CA LEU A 76 -15.07 -13.78 19.24
C LEU A 76 -13.91 -14.38 20.05
N ILE A 77 -12.84 -14.78 19.36
CA ILE A 77 -11.59 -15.24 19.99
C ILE A 77 -10.72 -14.01 20.33
N THR A 78 -10.51 -13.14 19.32
CA THR A 78 -9.69 -11.93 19.48
C THR A 78 -10.04 -10.90 18.41
N THR A 79 -9.66 -9.67 18.68
CA THR A 79 -9.66 -8.59 17.70
C THR A 79 -8.21 -8.35 17.29
N VAL A 80 -7.94 -8.50 15.99
CA VAL A 80 -6.63 -8.18 15.43
C VAL A 80 -6.59 -6.68 15.22
N HIS A 81 -6.03 -6.00 16.18
CA HIS A 81 -5.77 -4.58 16.05
C HIS A 81 -4.54 -4.38 15.18
N SER A 82 -4.57 -3.39 14.29
CA SER A 82 -3.34 -2.80 13.82
C SER A 82 -2.70 -2.14 15.04
N THR A 83 -1.96 -2.92 15.78
CA THR A 83 -1.26 -2.57 17.02
C THR A 83 -2.01 -1.62 17.95
N GLU A 84 -2.12 -1.98 19.20
CA GLU A 84 -2.49 -1.12 20.33
C GLU A 84 -1.66 0.18 20.42
N ASN A 85 -0.77 0.44 19.48
CA ASN A 85 0.19 1.52 19.45
C ASN A 85 0.05 2.45 18.23
N ARG A 86 -1.16 2.74 17.75
CA ARG A 86 -1.34 3.96 16.96
C ARG A 86 -1.32 5.15 17.90
N LEU A 87 -0.14 5.55 18.26
CA LEU A 87 0.10 6.82 18.94
C LEU A 87 0.39 7.84 17.84
N PRO A 88 -0.61 8.64 17.42
CA PRO A 88 -0.34 9.69 16.46
C PRO A 88 0.67 10.67 17.07
N VAL A 89 1.73 10.96 16.33
CA VAL A 89 2.77 11.90 16.71
C VAL A 89 2.58 13.17 15.90
N PRO A 90 2.48 14.35 16.53
CA PRO A 90 2.52 15.61 15.80
C PRO A 90 3.82 15.73 14.99
N LEU A 91 3.75 16.27 13.78
CA LEU A 91 4.92 16.41 12.90
C LEU A 91 6.08 17.17 13.55
N LYS A 92 5.78 18.12 14.42
CA LYS A 92 6.77 18.90 15.17
C LYS A 92 7.63 18.05 16.13
N ASP A 93 7.10 16.89 16.58
CA ASP A 93 7.77 15.98 17.50
C ASP A 93 8.51 14.85 16.73
N VAL A 94 8.38 14.80 15.40
CA VAL A 94 9.12 13.90 14.52
C VAL A 94 10.43 14.55 14.10
N PRO A 95 11.60 13.87 14.23
CA PRO A 95 12.90 14.43 13.83
C PRO A 95 12.90 14.87 12.38
N LYS A 96 13.55 16.01 12.08
CA LYS A 96 13.67 16.50 10.70
C LYS A 96 14.35 15.51 9.77
N ASP A 97 15.31 14.74 10.27
CA ASP A 97 15.99 13.69 9.49
C ASP A 97 14.99 12.63 9.01
N LEU A 98 14.01 12.23 9.83
CA LEU A 98 12.98 11.28 9.44
C LEU A 98 12.02 11.89 8.41
N GLN A 99 11.56 13.13 8.62
CA GLN A 99 10.73 13.85 7.64
C GLN A 99 11.45 13.96 6.29
N ASN A 100 12.71 14.39 6.30
CA ASN A 100 13.53 14.56 5.10
C ASN A 100 13.83 13.22 4.42
N ALA A 101 14.02 12.15 5.18
CA ALA A 101 14.24 10.80 4.65
C ALA A 101 13.02 10.30 3.85
N PHE A 102 11.81 10.53 4.35
CA PHE A 102 10.58 10.23 3.59
C PHE A 102 10.45 11.06 2.34
N VAL A 103 10.62 12.38 2.46
CA VAL A 103 10.53 13.29 1.30
C VAL A 103 11.60 12.94 0.25
N ALA A 104 12.84 12.70 0.65
CA ALA A 104 13.93 12.37 -0.27
C ALA A 104 13.68 11.06 -1.02
N THR A 105 13.05 10.08 -0.36
CA THR A 105 12.92 8.72 -0.88
C THR A 105 11.63 8.49 -1.65
N GLU A 106 10.51 8.95 -1.09
CA GLU A 106 9.19 8.68 -1.64
C GLU A 106 8.72 9.77 -2.61
N ASP A 107 9.06 11.04 -2.34
CA ASP A 107 8.54 12.17 -3.10
C ASP A 107 9.46 13.39 -2.97
N SER A 108 10.58 13.38 -3.67
CA SER A 108 11.61 14.43 -3.54
C SER A 108 11.15 15.84 -3.92
N ARG A 109 10.00 15.96 -4.58
CA ARG A 109 9.39 17.22 -4.96
C ARG A 109 8.10 17.52 -4.20
N PHE A 110 7.85 16.84 -3.09
CA PHE A 110 6.63 16.92 -2.29
C PHE A 110 6.13 18.35 -2.06
N TYR A 111 7.01 19.24 -1.66
CA TYR A 111 6.66 20.64 -1.38
C TYR A 111 6.46 21.52 -2.63
N SER A 112 6.72 20.98 -3.83
CA SER A 112 6.68 21.78 -5.09
C SER A 112 5.55 21.41 -6.05
N HIS A 113 4.76 20.36 -5.76
CA HIS A 113 3.60 19.98 -6.56
C HIS A 113 2.31 19.97 -5.71
N HIS A 114 1.16 19.77 -6.37
CA HIS A 114 -0.16 19.73 -5.72
C HIS A 114 -0.84 18.36 -5.94
N GLY A 115 -0.45 17.36 -5.14
CA GLY A 115 -1.03 16.01 -5.13
C GLY A 115 -0.51 15.07 -6.19
N ILE A 116 -0.21 15.56 -7.39
CA ILE A 116 0.37 14.78 -8.50
C ILE A 116 1.67 15.47 -8.93
N ASP A 117 2.72 14.69 -9.20
CA ASP A 117 3.97 15.17 -9.77
C ASP A 117 4.17 14.68 -11.23
N PRO A 118 3.72 15.43 -12.25
CA PRO A 118 3.91 15.04 -13.65
C PRO A 118 5.39 14.90 -14.05
N VAL A 119 6.26 15.74 -13.49
CA VAL A 119 7.70 15.68 -13.75
C VAL A 119 8.34 14.44 -13.14
N GLY A 120 7.94 14.10 -11.91
CA GLY A 120 8.35 12.85 -11.24
C GLY A 120 7.89 11.62 -12.00
N ILE A 121 6.65 11.61 -12.50
CA ILE A 121 6.13 10.50 -13.33
C ILE A 121 6.97 10.34 -14.61
N LEU A 122 7.23 11.42 -15.34
CA LEU A 122 8.04 11.37 -16.56
C LEU A 122 9.47 10.90 -16.27
N ARG A 123 10.06 11.36 -15.17
CA ARG A 123 11.40 10.92 -14.72
C ARG A 123 11.39 9.41 -14.41
N ALA A 124 10.41 8.94 -13.62
CA ALA A 124 10.30 7.52 -13.28
C ALA A 124 10.12 6.63 -14.51
N VAL A 125 9.30 7.05 -15.49
CA VAL A 125 9.14 6.34 -16.77
C VAL A 125 10.47 6.27 -17.53
N TRP A 126 11.19 7.39 -17.63
CA TRP A 126 12.49 7.43 -18.29
C TRP A 126 13.52 6.51 -17.62
N VAL A 127 13.67 6.60 -16.30
CA VAL A 127 14.61 5.79 -15.51
C VAL A 127 14.28 4.30 -15.66
N ASN A 128 13.00 3.92 -15.57
CA ASN A 128 12.57 2.53 -15.71
C ASN A 128 12.82 1.96 -17.11
N ILE A 129 12.69 2.77 -18.16
CA ILE A 129 13.03 2.37 -19.54
C ILE A 129 14.55 2.17 -19.67
N VAL A 130 15.36 3.12 -19.19
CA VAL A 130 16.83 3.07 -19.33
C VAL A 130 17.44 1.91 -18.54
N HIS A 131 16.92 1.59 -17.35
CA HIS A 131 17.46 0.54 -16.49
C HIS A 131 16.76 -0.82 -16.68
N SER A 132 15.88 -0.97 -17.68
CA SER A 132 15.17 -2.22 -18.03
C SER A 132 14.46 -2.86 -16.82
N GLY A 133 13.94 -2.05 -15.89
CA GLY A 133 13.23 -2.54 -14.69
C GLY A 133 12.54 -1.43 -13.93
N VAL A 134 11.69 -1.82 -12.96
CA VAL A 134 10.98 -0.87 -12.09
C VAL A 134 11.94 -0.46 -10.97
N SER A 135 12.69 0.62 -11.17
CA SER A 135 13.67 1.15 -10.21
C SER A 135 13.17 2.40 -9.46
N GLU A 136 12.30 3.20 -10.06
CA GLU A 136 11.69 4.37 -9.40
C GLU A 136 10.15 4.32 -9.46
N GLY A 137 9.49 4.68 -8.35
CA GLY A 137 8.05 4.89 -8.26
C GLY A 137 7.68 6.33 -8.62
N GLY A 138 6.59 6.52 -9.38
CA GLY A 138 6.08 7.84 -9.74
C GLY A 138 4.87 8.28 -8.92
N SER A 139 4.56 7.64 -7.79
CA SER A 139 3.45 8.02 -6.92
C SER A 139 3.92 8.99 -5.83
N THR A 140 3.17 10.06 -5.60
CA THR A 140 3.47 11.05 -4.56
C THR A 140 3.08 10.56 -3.17
N ILE A 141 3.61 11.19 -2.12
CA ILE A 141 3.20 10.97 -0.72
C ILE A 141 1.68 11.14 -0.58
N THR A 142 1.10 12.17 -1.19
CA THR A 142 -0.35 12.44 -1.13
C THR A 142 -1.16 11.33 -1.82
N GLN A 143 -0.69 10.78 -2.94
CA GLN A 143 -1.33 9.64 -3.59
C GLN A 143 -1.24 8.36 -2.74
N GLN A 144 -0.12 8.14 -2.06
CA GLN A 144 0.03 7.01 -1.14
C GLN A 144 -0.88 7.16 0.08
N LEU A 145 -1.00 8.37 0.65
CA LEU A 145 -1.96 8.66 1.71
C LEU A 145 -3.39 8.41 1.25
N ALA A 146 -3.78 8.92 0.06
CA ALA A 146 -5.10 8.70 -0.51
C ALA A 146 -5.44 7.21 -0.67
N ARG A 147 -4.48 6.42 -1.17
CA ARG A 147 -4.63 4.96 -1.29
C ARG A 147 -4.82 4.31 0.07
N ASN A 148 -3.96 4.63 1.04
CA ASN A 148 -3.93 3.96 2.34
C ASN A 148 -5.15 4.32 3.22
N ALA A 149 -5.69 5.53 3.08
CA ALA A 149 -6.79 6.01 3.91
C ALA A 149 -8.18 5.73 3.35
N PHE A 150 -8.33 5.65 2.00
CA PHE A 150 -9.66 5.72 1.38
C PHE A 150 -9.94 4.62 0.35
N LEU A 151 -8.93 3.87 -0.12
CA LEU A 151 -9.11 2.94 -1.24
C LEU A 151 -8.77 1.50 -0.84
N SER A 152 -9.41 0.53 -1.52
CA SER A 152 -9.07 -0.88 -1.42
C SER A 152 -7.72 -1.18 -2.07
N GLN A 153 -7.11 -2.33 -1.71
CA GLN A 153 -5.79 -2.74 -2.23
C GLN A 153 -5.81 -3.29 -3.68
N ASP A 154 -6.97 -3.34 -4.32
CA ASP A 154 -7.11 -3.84 -5.70
C ASP A 154 -6.24 -3.06 -6.68
N ARG A 155 -5.37 -3.75 -7.40
CA ARG A 155 -4.47 -3.12 -8.39
C ARG A 155 -5.21 -2.89 -9.71
N THR A 156 -6.12 -1.91 -9.75
CA THR A 156 -6.89 -1.57 -10.95
C THR A 156 -6.53 -0.18 -11.48
N PHE A 157 -6.72 0.03 -12.78
CA PHE A 157 -6.55 1.35 -13.39
C PHE A 157 -7.54 2.38 -12.81
N LYS A 158 -8.77 1.94 -12.53
CA LYS A 158 -9.78 2.77 -11.87
C LYS A 158 -9.30 3.29 -10.52
N ARG A 159 -8.72 2.40 -9.68
CA ARG A 159 -8.13 2.80 -8.40
C ARG A 159 -7.03 3.84 -8.58
N LYS A 160 -6.15 3.68 -9.59
CA LYS A 160 -5.06 4.64 -9.83
C LYS A 160 -5.56 6.04 -10.21
N ILE A 161 -6.67 6.13 -10.95
CA ILE A 161 -7.33 7.41 -11.22
C ILE A 161 -7.95 7.97 -9.94
N SER A 162 -8.63 7.14 -9.15
CA SER A 162 -9.19 7.57 -7.86
C SER A 162 -8.12 8.08 -6.89
N GLU A 163 -6.95 7.44 -6.82
CA GLU A 163 -5.80 7.93 -6.04
C GLU A 163 -5.39 9.35 -6.47
N ALA A 164 -5.26 9.57 -7.77
CA ALA A 164 -4.85 10.88 -8.30
C ALA A 164 -5.88 11.97 -7.99
N LEU A 165 -7.17 11.67 -8.17
CA LEU A 165 -8.26 12.61 -7.89
C LEU A 165 -8.40 12.90 -6.39
N LEU A 166 -8.27 11.86 -5.54
CA LEU A 166 -8.26 12.03 -4.08
C LEU A 166 -7.05 12.84 -3.62
N ALA A 167 -5.86 12.60 -4.20
CA ALA A 167 -4.68 13.37 -3.87
C ALA A 167 -4.86 14.87 -4.16
N LEU A 168 -5.47 15.22 -5.30
CA LEU A 168 -5.81 16.61 -5.61
C LEU A 168 -6.82 17.19 -4.59
N LYS A 169 -7.82 16.40 -4.18
CA LYS A 169 -8.82 16.83 -3.19
C LYS A 169 -8.21 17.00 -1.80
N ILE A 170 -7.30 16.11 -1.39
CA ILE A 170 -6.57 16.21 -0.11
C ILE A 170 -5.73 17.49 -0.07
N GLU A 171 -4.99 17.81 -1.13
CA GLU A 171 -4.15 19.01 -1.22
C GLU A 171 -4.94 20.34 -1.27
N GLN A 172 -6.24 20.28 -1.55
CA GLN A 172 -7.12 21.45 -1.44
C GLN A 172 -7.59 21.69 0.00
N HIS A 173 -7.54 20.67 0.88
CA HIS A 173 -8.07 20.74 2.24
C HIS A 173 -6.99 20.80 3.31
N TYR A 174 -5.80 20.26 3.03
CA TYR A 174 -4.71 20.10 3.98
C TYR A 174 -3.42 20.73 3.48
N THR A 175 -2.65 21.30 4.39
CA THR A 175 -1.29 21.78 4.12
C THR A 175 -0.33 20.60 3.89
N LYS A 176 0.82 20.85 3.30
CA LYS A 176 1.87 19.86 3.08
C LYS A 176 2.32 19.18 4.40
N ASP A 177 2.46 19.96 5.45
CA ASP A 177 2.89 19.44 6.75
C ASP A 177 1.81 18.55 7.38
N GLU A 178 0.52 18.91 7.27
CA GLU A 178 -0.59 18.05 7.71
C GLU A 178 -0.66 16.76 6.89
N ILE A 179 -0.45 16.82 5.59
CA ILE A 179 -0.41 15.64 4.71
C ILE A 179 0.75 14.72 5.11
N LEU A 180 1.95 15.27 5.35
CA LEU A 180 3.11 14.50 5.78
C LEU A 180 2.87 13.87 7.16
N GLU A 181 2.27 14.61 8.11
CA GLU A 181 1.88 14.10 9.42
C GLU A 181 0.92 12.93 9.31
N MET A 182 -0.16 13.08 8.55
CA MET A 182 -1.14 12.01 8.32
C MET A 182 -0.48 10.78 7.67
N TYR A 183 0.38 10.99 6.67
CA TYR A 183 1.11 9.92 5.99
C TYR A 183 1.99 9.14 6.97
N MET A 184 2.83 9.83 7.74
CA MET A 184 3.76 9.22 8.69
C MET A 184 3.04 8.50 9.83
N ASN A 185 1.83 8.91 10.19
CA ASN A 185 1.01 8.27 11.22
C ASN A 185 0.17 7.08 10.74
N GLN A 186 0.06 6.88 9.41
CA GLN A 186 -0.83 5.83 8.86
C GLN A 186 -0.13 4.73 8.10
N ILE A 187 1.06 4.98 7.56
CA ILE A 187 1.74 4.01 6.71
C ILE A 187 2.20 2.78 7.50
N TYR A 188 2.19 1.64 6.84
CA TYR A 188 2.64 0.36 7.39
C TYR A 188 4.15 0.19 7.25
N PHE A 189 4.81 -0.23 8.33
CA PHE A 189 6.25 -0.42 8.42
C PHE A 189 6.70 -1.88 8.62
N GLY A 190 5.79 -2.84 8.48
CA GLY A 190 6.08 -4.25 8.79
C GLY A 190 5.90 -4.57 10.27
N GLN A 191 5.93 -5.85 10.61
CA GLN A 191 5.79 -6.35 11.99
C GLN A 191 4.55 -5.80 12.72
N GLY A 192 3.43 -5.53 11.98
CA GLY A 192 2.23 -4.93 12.54
C GLY A 192 2.33 -3.45 12.92
N ALA A 193 3.45 -2.78 12.64
CA ALA A 193 3.66 -1.39 12.99
C ALA A 193 3.02 -0.44 11.97
N TYR A 194 2.01 0.31 12.40
CA TYR A 194 1.40 1.40 11.64
C TYR A 194 1.75 2.74 12.28
N GLY A 195 2.28 3.66 11.49
CA GLY A 195 2.79 4.95 11.95
C GLY A 195 4.23 4.87 12.51
N VAL A 196 4.93 6.01 12.40
CA VAL A 196 6.36 6.13 12.76
C VAL A 196 6.63 5.89 14.23
N GLN A 197 5.69 6.26 15.11
CA GLN A 197 5.83 6.02 16.56
C GLN A 197 5.82 4.52 16.86
N SER A 198 4.85 3.80 16.30
CA SER A 198 4.76 2.35 16.43
C SER A 198 6.00 1.65 15.85
N ALA A 199 6.48 2.09 14.68
CA ALA A 199 7.70 1.57 14.07
C ALA A 199 8.93 1.81 14.95
N ALA A 200 9.08 2.99 15.56
CA ALA A 200 10.17 3.30 16.47
C ALA A 200 10.18 2.39 17.69
N HIS A 201 9.00 2.13 18.26
CA HIS A 201 8.85 1.20 19.39
C HIS A 201 9.16 -0.24 19.00
N VAL A 202 8.59 -0.72 17.88
CA VAL A 202 8.77 -2.12 17.43
C VAL A 202 10.23 -2.42 17.10
N TYR A 203 10.92 -1.53 16.41
CA TYR A 203 12.28 -1.79 15.96
C TYR A 203 13.37 -1.35 16.96
N PHE A 204 13.12 -0.29 17.72
CA PHE A 204 14.16 0.34 18.54
C PHE A 204 13.77 0.53 20.01
N GLY A 205 12.55 0.20 20.42
CA GLY A 205 12.09 0.31 21.82
C GLY A 205 12.07 1.74 22.38
N LYS A 206 11.90 2.76 21.51
CA LYS A 206 11.93 4.17 21.89
C LYS A 206 10.96 5.03 21.08
N ASP A 207 10.75 6.26 21.53
CA ASP A 207 9.90 7.20 20.82
C ASP A 207 10.49 7.64 19.48
N ALA A 208 9.61 7.96 18.51
CA ALA A 208 10.02 8.46 17.21
C ALA A 208 10.89 9.71 17.29
N SER A 209 10.65 10.59 18.30
CA SER A 209 11.43 11.79 18.57
C SER A 209 12.90 11.53 18.91
N GLN A 210 13.24 10.31 19.31
CA GLN A 210 14.59 9.90 19.73
C GLN A 210 15.38 9.16 18.64
N LEU A 211 14.79 9.02 17.43
CA LEU A 211 15.46 8.31 16.34
C LEU A 211 16.70 9.04 15.85
N THR A 212 17.78 8.29 15.69
CA THR A 212 19.01 8.78 15.04
C THR A 212 18.84 8.83 13.52
N LEU A 213 19.73 9.53 12.80
CA LEU A 213 19.73 9.55 11.34
C LEU A 213 19.76 8.12 10.73
N ALA A 214 20.57 7.23 11.29
CA ALA A 214 20.65 5.84 10.84
C ALA A 214 19.29 5.11 10.96
N GLN A 215 18.61 5.27 12.10
CA GLN A 215 17.32 4.67 12.37
C GLN A 215 16.19 5.32 11.53
N ALA A 216 16.23 6.64 11.39
CA ALA A 216 15.31 7.39 10.53
C ALA A 216 15.37 6.92 9.07
N ALA A 217 16.59 6.77 8.53
CA ALA A 217 16.81 6.29 7.17
C ALA A 217 16.34 4.82 7.00
N LEU A 218 16.51 3.97 8.03
CA LEU A 218 16.01 2.61 7.99
C LEU A 218 14.47 2.60 7.93
N ILE A 219 13.80 3.31 8.85
CA ILE A 219 12.32 3.40 8.87
C ILE A 219 11.79 3.93 7.54
N ALA A 220 12.36 5.02 7.01
CA ALA A 220 11.92 5.60 5.74
C ALA A 220 12.13 4.65 4.53
N GLY A 221 12.96 3.63 4.67
CA GLY A 221 13.16 2.60 3.66
C GLY A 221 12.11 1.50 3.63
N LEU A 222 11.41 1.25 4.74
CA LEU A 222 10.49 0.12 4.91
C LEU A 222 9.25 0.16 4.02
N PRO A 223 8.58 1.31 3.77
CA PRO A 223 7.29 1.36 3.09
C PRO A 223 7.26 0.77 1.69
N GLN A 224 8.38 0.71 1.00
CA GLN A 224 8.47 0.10 -0.34
C GLN A 224 8.12 -1.39 -0.34
N SER A 225 8.58 -2.12 0.68
CA SER A 225 8.28 -3.54 0.90
C SER A 225 8.49 -3.89 2.39
N PRO A 226 7.51 -3.57 3.26
CA PRO A 226 7.71 -3.56 4.71
C PRO A 226 8.17 -4.90 5.29
N ASN A 227 7.63 -6.01 4.79
CA ASN A 227 8.02 -7.33 5.28
C ASN A 227 9.39 -7.77 4.75
N TYR A 228 9.71 -7.45 3.49
CA TYR A 228 11.00 -7.81 2.90
C TYR A 228 12.15 -7.00 3.50
N TYR A 229 11.95 -5.68 3.70
CA TYR A 229 12.97 -4.80 4.28
C TYR A 229 12.97 -4.75 5.81
N SER A 230 12.10 -5.51 6.49
CA SER A 230 12.13 -5.60 7.94
C SER A 230 13.48 -6.13 8.42
N PRO A 231 14.20 -5.42 9.32
CA PRO A 231 15.49 -5.87 9.83
C PRO A 231 15.39 -7.16 10.65
N PHE A 232 14.21 -7.53 11.11
CA PHE A 232 13.94 -8.79 11.80
C PHE A 232 13.77 -9.98 10.85
N ASN A 233 13.53 -9.72 9.55
CA ASN A 233 13.40 -10.77 8.54
C ASN A 233 14.69 -10.89 7.71
N ASP A 234 15.25 -9.75 7.26
CA ASP A 234 16.51 -9.70 6.50
C ASP A 234 17.26 -8.39 6.80
N LEU A 235 18.20 -8.44 7.71
CA LEU A 235 19.01 -7.28 8.12
C LEU A 235 19.86 -6.74 6.96
N GLU A 236 20.38 -7.62 6.09
CA GLU A 236 21.21 -7.20 4.95
C GLU A 236 20.38 -6.45 3.90
N ALA A 237 19.20 -6.95 3.57
CA ALA A 237 18.27 -6.25 2.68
C ALA A 237 17.84 -4.90 3.27
N SER A 238 17.58 -4.86 4.59
CA SER A 238 17.26 -3.64 5.34
C SER A 238 18.37 -2.60 5.26
N LYS A 239 19.63 -2.99 5.53
CA LYS A 239 20.80 -2.10 5.44
C LYS A 239 21.07 -1.62 4.01
N LYS A 240 20.89 -2.47 3.01
CA LYS A 240 20.98 -2.06 1.59
C LYS A 240 19.92 -1.01 1.27
N ARG A 241 18.70 -1.19 1.73
CA ARG A 241 17.63 -0.21 1.54
C ARG A 241 17.90 1.10 2.29
N GLN A 242 18.37 1.04 3.53
CA GLN A 242 18.82 2.20 4.30
C GLN A 242 19.88 3.02 3.54
N ALA A 243 20.88 2.33 2.95
CA ALA A 243 21.92 2.98 2.16
C ALA A 243 21.36 3.72 0.94
N VAL A 244 20.29 3.20 0.30
CA VAL A 244 19.58 3.89 -0.78
C VAL A 244 18.92 5.16 -0.25
N VAL A 245 18.23 5.10 0.90
CA VAL A 245 17.60 6.28 1.53
C VAL A 245 18.64 7.36 1.83
N LEU A 246 19.73 6.99 2.51
CA LEU A 246 20.83 7.92 2.82
C LEU A 246 21.42 8.55 1.55
N GLY A 247 21.57 7.76 0.48
CA GLY A 247 22.01 8.27 -0.82
C GLY A 247 21.04 9.28 -1.44
N GLN A 248 19.73 9.07 -1.31
CA GLN A 248 18.72 10.05 -1.75
C GLN A 248 18.77 11.33 -0.89
N MET A 249 18.94 11.20 0.43
CA MET A 249 19.09 12.38 1.30
C MET A 249 20.31 13.22 0.93
N VAL A 250 21.45 12.60 0.59
CA VAL A 250 22.63 13.30 0.07
C VAL A 250 22.34 13.97 -1.27
N LYS A 251 21.73 13.21 -2.21
CA LYS A 251 21.39 13.70 -3.56
C LYS A 251 20.52 14.96 -3.54
N TYR A 252 19.61 15.04 -2.59
CA TYR A 252 18.70 16.19 -2.44
C TYR A 252 19.18 17.22 -1.41
N GLY A 253 20.39 17.08 -0.88
CA GLY A 253 21.03 18.09 -0.03
C GLY A 253 20.50 18.17 1.41
N TYR A 254 19.82 17.13 1.89
CA TYR A 254 19.36 17.06 3.28
C TYR A 254 20.46 16.72 4.27
N ILE A 255 21.45 15.93 3.84
CA ILE A 255 22.62 15.56 4.63
C ILE A 255 23.89 15.60 3.76
N THR A 256 25.05 15.64 4.40
CA THR A 256 26.36 15.50 3.71
C THR A 256 26.69 14.03 3.45
N GLN A 257 27.63 13.78 2.53
CA GLN A 257 28.13 12.43 2.28
C GLN A 257 28.78 11.83 3.54
N GLU A 258 29.48 12.62 4.33
CA GLU A 258 30.11 12.19 5.58
C GLU A 258 29.07 11.75 6.61
N GLN A 259 27.96 12.50 6.78
CA GLN A 259 26.84 12.09 7.64
C GLN A 259 26.20 10.78 7.17
N ALA A 260 26.05 10.59 5.86
CA ALA A 260 25.50 9.35 5.32
C ALA A 260 26.44 8.16 5.60
N ASP A 261 27.75 8.33 5.45
CA ASP A 261 28.73 7.26 5.69
C ASP A 261 28.84 6.90 7.18
N GLN A 262 28.75 7.88 8.06
CA GLN A 262 28.65 7.65 9.51
C GLN A 262 27.38 6.90 9.87
N ALA A 263 26.23 7.30 9.30
CA ALA A 263 24.95 6.65 9.57
C ALA A 263 24.91 5.18 9.06
N ARG A 264 25.57 4.86 7.95
CA ARG A 264 25.70 3.47 7.44
C ARG A 264 26.46 2.56 8.38
N GLN A 265 27.48 3.10 9.08
CA GLN A 265 28.33 2.34 9.99
C GLN A 265 27.79 2.29 11.42
N ALA A 266 26.82 3.15 11.75
CA ALA A 266 26.27 3.23 13.10
C ALA A 266 25.56 1.93 13.49
N ASP A 267 25.67 1.57 14.76
CA ASP A 267 24.83 0.53 15.33
C ASP A 267 23.35 1.00 15.32
N LEU A 268 22.50 0.16 14.82
CA LEU A 268 21.06 0.45 14.74
C LEU A 268 20.38 0.37 16.10
N GLY A 269 20.94 -0.37 17.08
CA GLY A 269 20.33 -0.60 18.38
C GLY A 269 18.95 -1.26 18.25
N LEU A 270 18.84 -2.28 17.39
CA LEU A 270 17.61 -3.05 17.24
C LEU A 270 17.29 -3.79 18.53
N VAL A 271 16.03 -3.70 18.97
CA VAL A 271 15.53 -4.53 20.07
C VAL A 271 15.35 -5.98 19.61
N ALA A 272 15.29 -6.91 20.56
CA ALA A 272 14.93 -8.29 20.26
C ALA A 272 13.55 -8.31 19.60
N LYS A 273 13.39 -9.12 18.55
CA LYS A 273 12.08 -9.31 17.92
C LYS A 273 11.09 -9.78 19.00
N GLN A 274 10.18 -8.89 19.38
CA GLN A 274 9.07 -9.31 20.22
C GLN A 274 8.19 -10.19 19.32
N GLU A 275 8.04 -11.46 19.70
CA GLU A 275 6.92 -12.21 19.17
C GLU A 275 5.67 -11.42 19.54
N GLN A 276 4.88 -11.04 18.53
CA GLN A 276 3.61 -10.37 18.77
C GLN A 276 2.73 -11.39 19.50
N THR A 277 2.84 -11.40 20.81
CA THR A 277 1.86 -12.07 21.65
C THR A 277 0.62 -11.18 21.61
N HIS A 278 -0.25 -11.45 20.63
CA HIS A 278 -1.65 -11.12 20.80
C HIS A 278 -2.02 -11.62 22.19
N GLU A 279 -2.54 -10.75 23.07
CA GLU A 279 -2.82 -11.03 24.49
C GLU A 279 -2.73 -12.52 24.82
N LYS A 280 -2.13 -12.93 25.96
CA LYS A 280 -1.91 -14.34 26.31
C LYS A 280 -3.20 -15.17 26.17
N SER A 281 -3.68 -15.26 24.94
CA SER A 281 -4.80 -16.09 24.55
C SER A 281 -4.30 -17.53 24.48
N ASN A 282 -5.02 -18.44 25.09
CA ASN A 282 -4.77 -19.87 24.94
C ASN A 282 -4.71 -20.32 23.47
N ALA A 283 -5.08 -19.47 22.51
CA ALA A 283 -5.12 -19.72 21.08
C ALA A 283 -4.01 -19.00 20.29
N SER A 284 -2.97 -18.42 20.91
CA SER A 284 -1.97 -17.56 20.26
C SER A 284 -1.32 -18.20 19.03
N TYR A 285 -0.94 -19.47 19.09
CA TYR A 285 -0.36 -20.20 17.96
C TYR A 285 -1.33 -20.30 16.77
N PHE A 286 -2.58 -20.64 17.04
CA PHE A 286 -3.61 -20.72 16.00
C PHE A 286 -3.92 -19.34 15.41
N ILE A 287 -4.03 -18.30 16.24
CA ILE A 287 -4.26 -16.92 15.80
C ILE A 287 -3.13 -16.46 14.87
N ASN A 288 -1.87 -16.70 15.24
CA ASN A 288 -0.71 -16.35 14.41
C ASN A 288 -0.72 -17.13 13.08
N TYR A 289 -1.10 -18.40 13.09
CA TYR A 289 -1.26 -19.19 11.88
C TYR A 289 -2.34 -18.60 10.96
N VAL A 290 -3.51 -18.25 11.49
CA VAL A 290 -4.59 -17.59 10.71
C VAL A 290 -4.14 -16.26 10.13
N ILE A 291 -3.48 -15.43 10.92
CA ILE A 291 -2.93 -14.14 10.46
C ILE A 291 -1.97 -14.36 9.29
N ALA A 292 -1.02 -15.31 9.42
CA ALA A 292 -0.08 -15.62 8.36
C ALA A 292 -0.77 -16.06 7.06
N GLN A 293 -1.78 -16.96 7.15
CA GLN A 293 -2.53 -17.45 6.00
C GLN A 293 -3.36 -16.33 5.31
N VAL A 294 -3.98 -15.45 6.09
CA VAL A 294 -4.76 -14.34 5.54
C VAL A 294 -3.83 -13.30 4.93
N SER A 295 -2.70 -12.98 5.58
CA SER A 295 -1.69 -12.07 5.04
C SER A 295 -1.07 -12.58 3.74
N GLU A 296 -0.77 -13.87 3.65
CA GLU A 296 -0.24 -14.49 2.43
C GLU A 296 -1.25 -14.39 1.26
N LYS A 297 -2.53 -14.63 1.55
CA LYS A 297 -3.58 -14.69 0.52
C LYS A 297 -4.13 -13.33 0.11
N TYR A 298 -4.30 -12.40 1.05
CA TYR A 298 -5.01 -11.13 0.86
C TYR A 298 -4.13 -9.89 1.11
N GLY A 299 -2.91 -10.08 1.60
CA GLY A 299 -2.00 -9.01 2.02
C GLY A 299 -2.22 -8.57 3.47
N ASP A 300 -1.19 -7.96 4.07
CA ASP A 300 -1.22 -7.53 5.47
C ASP A 300 -2.29 -6.46 5.74
N ASP A 301 -2.52 -5.58 4.77
CA ASP A 301 -3.53 -4.52 4.90
C ASP A 301 -4.94 -5.08 5.10
N ALA A 302 -5.27 -6.22 4.50
CA ALA A 302 -6.58 -6.85 4.66
C ALA A 302 -6.84 -7.21 6.13
N ILE A 303 -5.86 -7.74 6.82
CA ILE A 303 -5.99 -8.13 8.24
C ILE A 303 -5.97 -6.93 9.18
N TYR A 304 -5.13 -5.94 8.89
CA TYR A 304 -4.86 -4.85 9.85
C TYR A 304 -5.64 -3.56 9.60
N LYS A 305 -6.31 -3.43 8.42
CA LYS A 305 -7.00 -2.18 8.04
C LYS A 305 -8.46 -2.36 7.60
N ASP A 306 -8.78 -3.49 6.94
CA ASP A 306 -10.07 -3.60 6.26
C ASP A 306 -11.21 -4.04 7.19
N GLY A 307 -10.90 -4.37 8.47
CA GLY A 307 -11.91 -4.76 9.44
C GLY A 307 -12.59 -6.08 9.10
N LEU A 308 -11.82 -7.09 8.70
CA LEU A 308 -12.34 -8.40 8.31
C LEU A 308 -13.00 -9.12 9.49
N LYS A 309 -14.05 -9.87 9.20
CA LYS A 309 -14.60 -10.90 10.09
C LYS A 309 -14.10 -12.26 9.62
N ILE A 310 -13.17 -12.85 10.37
CA ILE A 310 -12.48 -14.09 10.01
C ILE A 310 -13.08 -15.22 10.85
N TYR A 311 -13.91 -16.04 10.24
CA TYR A 311 -14.47 -17.23 10.87
C TYR A 311 -13.53 -18.40 10.66
N THR A 312 -13.12 -19.04 11.76
CA THR A 312 -12.12 -20.11 11.76
C THR A 312 -12.72 -21.46 12.13
N THR A 313 -11.89 -22.48 12.07
CA THR A 313 -12.23 -23.85 12.45
C THR A 313 -11.87 -24.19 13.90
N LEU A 314 -11.31 -23.21 14.65
CA LEU A 314 -10.89 -23.41 16.02
C LEU A 314 -12.10 -23.73 16.91
N ASP A 315 -11.97 -24.78 17.69
CA ASP A 315 -12.89 -25.12 18.77
C ASP A 315 -12.24 -24.78 20.11
N MET A 316 -12.77 -23.77 20.80
CA MET A 316 -12.15 -23.27 22.03
C MET A 316 -12.15 -24.31 23.17
N ASP A 317 -13.07 -25.26 23.19
CA ASP A 317 -13.08 -26.34 24.17
C ASP A 317 -11.94 -27.34 23.89
N ALA A 318 -11.76 -27.71 22.62
CA ALA A 318 -10.64 -28.56 22.19
C ALA A 318 -9.29 -27.84 22.41
N GLN A 319 -9.23 -26.53 22.13
CA GLN A 319 -8.04 -25.70 22.36
C GLN A 319 -7.64 -25.64 23.83
N ASN A 320 -8.61 -25.38 24.72
CA ASN A 320 -8.37 -25.36 26.16
C ASN A 320 -7.94 -26.71 26.72
N ALA A 321 -8.52 -27.80 26.22
CA ALA A 321 -8.10 -29.17 26.60
C ALA A 321 -6.64 -29.43 26.12
N ALA A 322 -6.26 -29.00 24.93
CA ALA A 322 -4.89 -29.14 24.41
C ALA A 322 -3.88 -28.32 25.24
N VAL A 323 -4.22 -27.12 25.63
CA VAL A 323 -3.38 -26.26 26.52
C VAL A 323 -3.21 -26.95 27.87
N ALA A 324 -4.29 -27.46 28.48
CA ALA A 324 -4.21 -28.16 29.75
C ALA A 324 -3.34 -29.43 29.66
N ALA A 325 -3.42 -30.18 28.56
CA ALA A 325 -2.57 -31.33 28.31
C ALA A 325 -1.07 -30.95 28.20
N MET A 326 -0.74 -29.85 27.58
CA MET A 326 0.64 -29.32 27.49
C MET A 326 1.20 -28.94 28.86
N GLN A 327 0.40 -28.33 29.73
CA GLN A 327 0.80 -27.96 31.10
C GLN A 327 1.00 -29.20 32.02
N ASN A 328 0.43 -30.35 31.67
CA ASN A 328 0.54 -31.60 32.43
C ASN A 328 1.55 -32.58 31.83
N LEU A 329 2.49 -32.11 31.02
CA LEU A 329 3.58 -32.95 30.50
C LEU A 329 4.43 -33.52 31.64
N PRO A 330 4.84 -34.82 31.56
CA PRO A 330 5.68 -35.43 32.59
C PRO A 330 7.05 -34.72 32.65
N ASN A 331 7.55 -34.53 33.87
CA ASN A 331 8.84 -33.82 34.15
C ASN A 331 8.86 -32.36 33.70
N TYR A 332 7.73 -31.66 33.77
CA TYR A 332 7.65 -30.26 33.44
C TYR A 332 8.49 -29.40 34.42
N TYR A 333 9.44 -28.64 33.92
CA TYR A 333 10.30 -27.74 34.73
C TYR A 333 10.68 -26.48 33.92
N THR A 334 11.17 -25.47 34.64
CA THR A 334 11.71 -24.27 34.00
C THR A 334 13.24 -24.37 33.98
N ASP A 335 13.87 -24.24 32.81
CA ASP A 335 15.32 -24.29 32.64
C ASP A 335 16.01 -23.00 33.10
N SER A 336 17.36 -22.97 33.02
CA SER A 336 18.17 -21.82 33.42
C SER A 336 17.95 -20.56 32.57
N ASN A 337 17.32 -20.69 31.40
CA ASN A 337 16.98 -19.58 30.50
C ASN A 337 15.54 -19.08 30.71
N GLY A 338 14.81 -19.64 31.67
CA GLY A 338 13.42 -19.32 31.97
C GLY A 338 12.41 -20.00 31.03
N LEU A 339 12.83 -20.99 30.22
CA LEU A 339 11.99 -21.72 29.30
C LEU A 339 11.39 -22.95 29.99
N HIS A 340 10.12 -23.22 29.71
CA HIS A 340 9.44 -24.43 30.17
C HIS A 340 9.86 -25.64 29.37
N GLN A 341 10.18 -26.75 30.06
CA GLN A 341 10.66 -28.01 29.50
C GLN A 341 9.86 -29.18 30.08
N PRO A 342 9.62 -30.25 29.30
CA PRO A 342 9.90 -30.39 27.88
C PRO A 342 8.98 -29.50 27.04
N GLN A 343 9.49 -29.00 25.90
CA GLN A 343 8.66 -28.34 24.91
C GLN A 343 7.90 -29.36 24.09
N GLY A 344 6.70 -28.99 23.66
CA GLY A 344 5.83 -29.85 22.86
C GLY A 344 4.91 -29.06 21.95
N ALA A 345 4.21 -29.78 21.07
CA ALA A 345 3.16 -29.19 20.24
C ALA A 345 2.00 -30.18 20.09
N ILE A 346 0.81 -29.66 20.06
CA ILE A 346 -0.42 -30.41 19.80
C ILE A 346 -1.15 -29.74 18.65
N VAL A 347 -1.50 -30.55 17.63
CA VAL A 347 -2.43 -30.16 16.56
C VAL A 347 -3.55 -31.19 16.52
N ALA A 348 -4.78 -30.78 16.84
CA ALA A 348 -5.97 -31.60 16.72
C ALA A 348 -6.70 -31.26 15.41
N MET A 349 -6.98 -32.30 14.61
CA MET A 349 -7.65 -32.18 13.31
C MET A 349 -8.88 -33.07 13.22
N ASN A 350 -9.92 -32.56 12.59
CA ASN A 350 -11.10 -33.38 12.25
C ASN A 350 -10.75 -34.31 11.08
N PRO A 351 -10.80 -35.64 11.25
CA PRO A 351 -10.37 -36.59 10.21
C PRO A 351 -11.29 -36.63 8.98
N HIS A 352 -12.50 -36.07 9.08
CA HIS A 352 -13.48 -36.14 7.99
C HIS A 352 -13.32 -34.93 7.00
N ASN A 353 -12.84 -33.79 7.47
CA ASN A 353 -12.75 -32.56 6.63
C ASN A 353 -11.39 -31.88 6.70
N GLY A 354 -10.44 -32.38 7.52
CA GLY A 354 -9.10 -31.80 7.66
C GLY A 354 -9.05 -30.49 8.44
N TYR A 355 -10.13 -30.06 9.08
CA TYR A 355 -10.16 -28.80 9.82
C TYR A 355 -9.32 -28.88 11.09
N ILE A 356 -8.48 -27.89 11.32
CA ILE A 356 -7.70 -27.75 12.55
C ILE A 356 -8.64 -27.25 13.65
N MET A 357 -8.84 -28.06 14.68
CA MET A 357 -9.72 -27.76 15.81
C MET A 357 -8.95 -27.18 17.01
N ALA A 358 -7.68 -27.55 17.16
CA ALA A 358 -6.80 -27.00 18.18
C ALA A 358 -5.35 -26.95 17.68
N MET A 359 -4.58 -25.94 18.10
CA MET A 359 -3.16 -25.80 17.80
C MET A 359 -2.47 -25.12 18.98
N VAL A 360 -1.57 -25.86 19.62
CA VAL A 360 -0.79 -25.42 20.79
C VAL A 360 0.67 -25.72 20.52
N GLY A 361 1.57 -24.82 20.91
CA GLY A 361 3.00 -25.00 20.91
C GLY A 361 3.63 -24.26 22.09
N GLY A 362 4.88 -24.59 22.47
CA GLY A 362 5.59 -23.91 23.54
C GLY A 362 6.75 -24.71 24.05
#